data_3b9929e7a2857449142f2eb56160bcd5
#
_entry.id   3b9929e7a2857449142f2eb56160bcd5
#
_cell.length_a   1.000
_cell.length_b   1.000
_cell.length_c   1.000
_cell.angle_alpha   90.00
_cell.angle_beta   90.00
_cell.angle_gamma   90.00
#
_symmetry.space_group_name_H-M   'P 1'
#
loop_
_entity.id
_entity.type
_entity.pdbx_description
1 polymer ?
#
loop_
_entity_poly.entity_id
_entity_poly.type
_entity_poly.pdbx_seq_one_letter_code
_entity_poly.pdbx_strand_id
1 'polypeptide(L)'
;MKLLAAVLVVVFGAPLQQAPELVAAKVAKLPAIDGKADDDAWKSARELKAGIDEPLEEKPKKMISLKAVHDGDSICILLVWEDPDKNDQHCPFAWKGSAYEPDEEKAEDFCSIGFALEGKFDSDMKAGVESRWDVWEWCAARTNPSGFAIDRTHAYTKAKPPEAVKSKKMTDRNQGQIYFSHPVDEGTPCFKKIEAPEKKGADVVPQYVPQTPAGSAADVQAKGEWANGKWTVEFKRKLNTGHKDDTAFASGKAVEFAVAAFDKCEKGDHVVTKTLVLKIQ
;
A
#
# COMPACT_ATOMS: atom_id res chain seq x y z
N MET A 1 -65.54 6.48 24.89
CA MET A 1 -64.41 7.25 24.31
C MET A 1 -63.11 6.58 24.77
N LYS A 2 -62.46 5.85 23.88
CA LYS A 2 -61.12 5.28 24.16
C LYS A 2 -60.11 6.18 23.52
N LEU A 3 -59.22 6.84 24.32
CA LEU A 3 -58.08 7.58 23.85
C LEU A 3 -57.01 6.59 23.34
N LEU A 4 -56.67 6.63 22.06
CA LEU A 4 -55.46 6.01 21.53
C LEU A 4 -54.31 6.98 21.77
N ALA A 5 -53.35 6.58 22.64
CA ALA A 5 -52.08 7.28 22.75
C ALA A 5 -51.16 6.81 21.61
N ALA A 6 -50.80 7.70 20.68
CA ALA A 6 -49.77 7.43 19.68
C ALA A 6 -48.41 7.62 20.31
N VAL A 7 -47.61 6.53 20.37
CA VAL A 7 -46.20 6.58 20.80
C VAL A 7 -45.38 6.97 19.59
N LEU A 8 -44.82 8.17 19.62
CA LEU A 8 -43.85 8.64 18.63
C LEU A 8 -42.48 8.02 18.91
N VAL A 9 -42.07 7.02 18.16
CA VAL A 9 -40.71 6.45 18.24
C VAL A 9 -39.77 7.37 17.45
N VAL A 10 -39.00 8.20 18.15
CA VAL A 10 -37.92 8.97 17.55
C VAL A 10 -36.71 8.04 17.42
N VAL A 11 -36.45 7.57 16.20
CA VAL A 11 -35.22 6.82 15.89
C VAL A 11 -34.08 7.83 15.75
N PHE A 12 -33.27 7.97 16.79
CA PHE A 12 -31.98 8.67 16.67
C PHE A 12 -31.06 7.81 15.79
N GLY A 13 -30.94 8.17 14.52
CA GLY A 13 -29.88 7.64 13.67
C GLY A 13 -28.52 7.99 14.30
N ALA A 14 -27.68 7.00 14.60
CA ALA A 14 -26.31 7.26 14.99
C ALA A 14 -25.63 8.09 13.87
N PRO A 15 -24.87 9.13 14.20
CA PRO A 15 -24.15 9.90 13.19
C PRO A 15 -23.25 8.96 12.40
N LEU A 16 -23.33 8.99 11.07
CA LEU A 16 -22.40 8.29 10.18
C LEU A 16 -21.00 8.78 10.56
N GLN A 17 -20.19 7.90 11.14
CA GLN A 17 -18.83 8.24 11.52
C GLN A 17 -18.04 8.56 10.24
N GLN A 18 -17.65 9.81 10.08
CA GLN A 18 -16.89 10.26 8.93
C GLN A 18 -15.54 9.54 8.91
N ALA A 19 -15.09 9.08 7.74
CA ALA A 19 -13.80 8.42 7.61
C ALA A 19 -12.67 9.35 8.07
N PRO A 20 -11.64 8.82 8.78
CA PRO A 20 -10.51 9.63 9.23
C PRO A 20 -9.79 10.29 8.05
N GLU A 21 -9.39 11.55 8.23
CA GLU A 21 -8.82 12.37 7.15
C GLU A 21 -7.32 12.56 7.31
N LEU A 22 -6.57 12.23 6.26
CA LEU A 22 -5.17 12.63 6.06
C LEU A 22 -5.14 13.89 5.20
N VAL A 23 -4.65 14.98 5.78
CA VAL A 23 -4.56 16.26 5.08
C VAL A 23 -3.13 16.50 4.64
N ALA A 24 -2.88 16.57 3.33
CA ALA A 24 -1.59 16.93 2.79
C ALA A 24 -1.39 18.44 2.94
N ALA A 25 -0.45 18.84 3.81
CA ALA A 25 -0.14 20.23 4.04
C ALA A 25 0.73 20.80 2.93
N LYS A 26 0.46 22.05 2.50
CA LYS A 26 1.29 22.71 1.50
C LYS A 26 2.63 23.14 2.11
N VAL A 27 3.73 22.82 1.43
CA VAL A 27 5.09 23.18 1.83
C VAL A 27 5.85 23.85 0.67
N ALA A 28 6.84 24.68 1.00
CA ALA A 28 7.68 25.32 -0.03
C ALA A 28 8.73 24.37 -0.62
N LYS A 29 9.15 23.36 0.15
CA LYS A 29 10.14 22.35 -0.26
C LYS A 29 9.70 21.00 0.27
N LEU A 30 9.65 20.01 -0.62
CA LEU A 30 9.34 18.63 -0.24
C LEU A 30 10.52 17.99 0.54
N PRO A 31 10.24 16.96 1.36
CA PRO A 31 11.26 16.18 2.03
C PRO A 31 12.15 15.43 1.02
N ALA A 32 13.35 15.07 1.42
CA ALA A 32 14.13 14.05 0.73
C ALA A 32 13.45 12.68 0.91
N ILE A 33 13.52 11.82 -0.09
CA ILE A 33 12.98 10.46 0.01
C ILE A 33 14.14 9.53 0.39
N ASP A 34 14.47 9.52 1.68
CA ASP A 34 15.61 8.76 2.21
C ASP A 34 15.25 7.76 3.32
N GLY A 35 13.96 7.68 3.68
CA GLY A 35 13.44 6.78 4.71
C GLY A 35 13.49 7.37 6.12
N LYS A 36 13.72 8.69 6.26
CA LYS A 36 13.81 9.36 7.56
C LYS A 36 12.72 10.42 7.70
N ALA A 37 12.16 10.53 8.89
CA ALA A 37 11.10 11.48 9.20
C ALA A 37 11.65 12.78 9.81
N ASP A 38 12.90 13.16 9.54
CA ASP A 38 13.59 14.28 10.20
C ASP A 38 13.56 15.59 9.41
N ASP A 39 13.09 15.58 8.16
CA ASP A 39 12.90 16.78 7.36
C ASP A 39 11.91 17.77 7.98
N ASP A 40 12.21 19.06 7.87
CA ASP A 40 11.34 20.16 8.37
C ASP A 40 9.94 20.16 7.73
N ALA A 41 9.83 19.67 6.51
CA ALA A 41 8.55 19.54 5.82
C ALA A 41 7.53 18.72 6.62
N TRP A 42 7.98 17.64 7.27
CA TRP A 42 7.13 16.78 8.08
C TRP A 42 6.59 17.43 9.37
N LYS A 43 7.22 18.51 9.83
CA LYS A 43 6.74 19.30 10.99
C LYS A 43 5.46 20.08 10.65
N SER A 44 5.25 20.41 9.37
CA SER A 44 4.06 21.11 8.89
C SER A 44 2.84 20.18 8.75
N ALA A 45 3.05 18.89 8.64
CA ALA A 45 2.01 17.89 8.43
C ALA A 45 1.38 17.45 9.74
N ARG A 46 0.03 17.47 9.79
CA ARG A 46 -0.71 16.85 10.88
C ARG A 46 -0.59 15.32 10.78
N GLU A 47 -0.22 14.70 11.89
CA GLU A 47 -0.21 13.23 11.99
C GLU A 47 -1.64 12.68 12.05
N LEU A 48 -1.90 11.64 11.25
CA LEU A 48 -3.06 10.77 11.37
C LEU A 48 -2.58 9.42 11.91
N LYS A 49 -3.17 8.95 13.01
CA LYS A 49 -2.98 7.59 13.51
C LYS A 49 -4.17 6.74 13.13
N ALA A 50 -3.92 5.64 12.43
CA ALA A 50 -4.93 4.70 12.02
C ALA A 50 -4.66 3.31 12.62
N GLY A 51 -5.71 2.64 13.07
CA GLY A 51 -5.63 1.23 13.46
C GLY A 51 -5.48 0.36 12.22
N ILE A 52 -4.65 -0.68 12.32
CA ILE A 52 -4.48 -1.69 11.30
C ILE A 52 -5.01 -2.99 11.88
N ASP A 53 -6.13 -3.47 11.36
CA ASP A 53 -6.80 -4.69 11.80
C ASP A 53 -6.75 -5.76 10.72
N GLU A 54 -6.65 -7.01 11.11
CA GLU A 54 -6.97 -8.11 10.21
C GLU A 54 -8.49 -8.27 10.12
N PRO A 55 -9.06 -8.41 8.92
CA PRO A 55 -10.50 -8.56 8.79
C PRO A 55 -11.06 -9.84 9.40
N LEU A 56 -10.22 -10.82 9.79
CA LEU A 56 -10.66 -12.19 10.09
C LEU A 56 -10.03 -12.82 11.34
N GLU A 57 -9.07 -12.20 12.05
CA GLU A 57 -8.40 -12.81 13.21
C GLU A 57 -8.23 -11.83 14.39
N GLU A 58 -8.28 -12.37 15.61
CA GLU A 58 -8.04 -11.64 16.88
C GLU A 58 -6.55 -11.31 17.09
N LYS A 59 -5.84 -10.81 16.07
CA LYS A 59 -4.47 -10.34 16.28
C LYS A 59 -4.45 -8.97 16.96
N PRO A 60 -3.40 -8.68 17.73
CA PRO A 60 -3.29 -7.37 18.38
C PRO A 60 -3.34 -6.26 17.33
N LYS A 61 -4.13 -5.23 17.62
CA LYS A 61 -4.25 -4.04 16.78
C LYS A 61 -2.90 -3.34 16.70
N LYS A 62 -2.31 -3.31 15.51
CA LYS A 62 -1.16 -2.46 15.22
C LYS A 62 -1.67 -1.06 14.86
N MET A 63 -0.87 -0.05 15.12
CA MET A 63 -1.16 1.33 14.72
C MET A 63 -0.15 1.75 13.66
N ILE A 64 -0.62 2.46 12.65
CA ILE A 64 0.24 3.14 11.69
C ILE A 64 0.05 4.64 11.80
N SER A 65 1.15 5.37 11.76
CA SER A 65 1.18 6.82 11.71
C SER A 65 1.40 7.28 10.27
N LEU A 66 0.60 8.25 9.83
CA LEU A 66 0.64 8.81 8.50
C LEU A 66 0.81 10.33 8.56
N LYS A 67 1.63 10.88 7.66
CA LYS A 67 1.70 12.31 7.36
C LYS A 67 1.71 12.51 5.86
N ALA A 68 1.22 13.66 5.39
CA ALA A 68 1.27 14.01 3.98
C ALA A 68 1.61 15.50 3.80
N VAL A 69 2.43 15.80 2.80
CA VAL A 69 2.78 17.15 2.37
C VAL A 69 2.78 17.23 0.85
N HIS A 70 2.58 18.43 0.29
CA HIS A 70 2.67 18.68 -1.15
C HIS A 70 3.24 20.05 -1.44
N ASP A 71 3.83 20.26 -2.63
CA ASP A 71 4.32 21.57 -3.08
C ASP A 71 3.42 22.22 -4.16
N GLY A 72 2.39 21.50 -4.59
CA GLY A 72 1.47 21.89 -5.66
C GLY A 72 1.71 21.14 -6.98
N ASP A 73 2.83 20.43 -7.12
CA ASP A 73 3.16 19.54 -8.25
C ASP A 73 3.21 18.09 -7.81
N SER A 74 3.83 17.82 -6.69
CA SER A 74 4.04 16.47 -6.14
C SER A 74 3.54 16.36 -4.71
N ILE A 75 3.17 15.15 -4.31
CA ILE A 75 2.80 14.77 -2.95
C ILE A 75 3.87 13.83 -2.37
N CYS A 76 4.16 14.00 -1.07
CA CYS A 76 4.91 13.04 -0.29
C CYS A 76 4.04 12.50 0.84
N ILE A 77 4.10 11.18 1.07
CA ILE A 77 3.39 10.50 2.15
C ILE A 77 4.42 9.74 2.99
N LEU A 78 4.36 9.92 4.30
CA LEU A 78 5.18 9.25 5.29
C LEU A 78 4.33 8.22 6.03
N LEU A 79 4.81 7.00 6.11
CA LEU A 79 4.26 5.91 6.93
C LEU A 79 5.27 5.53 8.00
N VAL A 80 4.80 5.34 9.24
CA VAL A 80 5.60 4.81 10.35
C VAL A 80 4.80 3.76 11.12
N TRP A 81 5.36 2.56 11.29
CA TRP A 81 4.74 1.51 12.11
C TRP A 81 5.77 0.73 12.92
N GLU A 82 5.33 0.15 14.01
CA GLU A 82 6.17 -0.71 14.85
C GLU A 82 6.34 -2.08 14.22
N ASP A 83 7.60 -2.50 14.14
CA ASP A 83 8.02 -3.79 13.64
C ASP A 83 9.29 -4.20 14.40
N PRO A 84 9.21 -5.18 15.31
CA PRO A 84 10.33 -5.55 16.16
C PRO A 84 11.52 -6.16 15.38
N ASP A 85 11.24 -6.78 14.24
CA ASP A 85 12.22 -7.49 13.43
C ASP A 85 12.37 -6.82 12.05
N LYS A 86 13.57 -6.67 11.57
CA LYS A 86 13.87 -6.21 10.23
C LYS A 86 13.95 -7.38 9.27
N ASN A 87 13.02 -7.48 8.34
CA ASN A 87 13.01 -8.50 7.30
C ASN A 87 13.21 -7.85 5.92
N ASP A 88 14.45 -7.84 5.45
CA ASP A 88 14.89 -7.20 4.20
C ASP A 88 15.47 -8.19 3.18
N GLN A 89 15.02 -9.44 3.23
CA GLN A 89 15.35 -10.48 2.27
C GLN A 89 14.08 -11.10 1.70
N HIS A 90 14.06 -11.39 0.40
CA HIS A 90 12.94 -12.05 -0.26
C HIS A 90 13.42 -13.24 -1.09
N CYS A 91 13.18 -14.45 -0.57
CA CYS A 91 13.56 -15.73 -1.19
C CYS A 91 14.99 -15.69 -1.81
N PRO A 92 16.03 -15.25 -1.08
CA PRO A 92 17.37 -15.16 -1.64
C PRO A 92 17.90 -16.54 -2.01
N PHE A 93 18.86 -16.61 -2.92
CA PHE A 93 19.56 -17.83 -3.20
C PHE A 93 20.58 -18.12 -2.10
N ALA A 94 20.46 -19.29 -1.44
CA ALA A 94 21.43 -19.78 -0.45
C ALA A 94 22.28 -20.92 -1.03
N TRP A 95 23.60 -20.88 -0.80
CA TRP A 95 24.50 -21.95 -1.25
C TRP A 95 24.31 -23.21 -0.39
N LYS A 96 23.92 -24.33 -1.00
CA LYS A 96 23.65 -25.61 -0.33
C LYS A 96 24.81 -26.63 -0.51
N GLY A 97 26.06 -26.13 -0.69
CA GLY A 97 27.24 -26.98 -0.84
C GLY A 97 27.63 -27.28 -2.29
N SER A 98 26.69 -27.46 -3.19
CA SER A 98 26.94 -27.76 -4.60
C SER A 98 26.23 -26.81 -5.57
N ALA A 99 25.14 -26.17 -5.15
CA ALA A 99 24.34 -25.26 -5.95
C ALA A 99 23.66 -24.20 -5.07
N TYR A 100 23.16 -23.14 -5.70
CA TYR A 100 22.28 -22.19 -5.05
C TYR A 100 20.82 -22.68 -5.16
N GLU A 101 20.11 -22.59 -4.06
CA GLU A 101 18.68 -22.87 -3.99
C GLU A 101 17.93 -21.68 -3.37
N PRO A 102 16.69 -21.38 -3.79
CA PRO A 102 15.88 -20.36 -3.15
C PRO A 102 15.64 -20.70 -1.67
N ASP A 103 15.84 -19.73 -0.78
CA ASP A 103 15.46 -19.83 0.62
C ASP A 103 14.06 -19.25 0.79
N GLU A 104 13.04 -20.08 0.60
CA GLU A 104 11.63 -19.68 0.64
C GLU A 104 11.14 -19.31 2.05
N GLU A 105 11.91 -19.61 3.11
CA GLU A 105 11.61 -19.19 4.48
C GLU A 105 11.89 -17.70 4.73
N LYS A 106 12.67 -17.08 3.84
CA LYS A 106 12.99 -15.65 3.90
C LYS A 106 11.95 -14.83 3.15
N ALA A 107 11.13 -14.14 3.90
CA ALA A 107 10.14 -13.20 3.38
C ALA A 107 10.46 -11.78 3.87
N GLU A 108 10.13 -10.78 3.07
CA GLU A 108 10.41 -9.38 3.35
C GLU A 108 9.22 -8.67 4.00
N ASP A 109 9.53 -7.59 4.73
CA ASP A 109 8.53 -6.62 5.15
C ASP A 109 8.16 -5.72 3.98
N PHE A 110 6.90 -5.35 3.89
CA PHE A 110 6.46 -4.37 2.91
C PHE A 110 5.19 -3.63 3.36
N CYS A 111 4.89 -2.54 2.69
CA CYS A 111 3.63 -1.82 2.88
C CYS A 111 3.06 -1.38 1.54
N SER A 112 1.76 -1.13 1.51
CA SER A 112 1.10 -0.58 0.34
C SER A 112 0.10 0.49 0.72
N ILE A 113 -0.08 1.46 -0.17
CA ILE A 113 -1.15 2.46 -0.11
C ILE A 113 -2.01 2.25 -1.36
N GLY A 114 -3.29 1.95 -1.16
CA GLY A 114 -4.24 1.82 -2.28
C GLY A 114 -5.20 3.00 -2.31
N PHE A 115 -5.23 3.74 -3.41
CA PHE A 115 -6.12 4.89 -3.64
C PHE A 115 -7.28 4.50 -4.56
N ALA A 116 -8.45 5.07 -4.31
CA ALA A 116 -9.60 4.92 -5.19
C ALA A 116 -9.29 5.49 -6.58
N LEU A 117 -9.36 4.67 -7.62
CA LEU A 117 -9.20 5.06 -9.02
C LEU A 117 -10.54 5.06 -9.74
N GLU A 118 -11.25 3.93 -9.73
CA GLU A 118 -12.56 3.76 -10.36
C GLU A 118 -13.49 2.89 -9.49
N GLY A 119 -14.79 3.15 -9.58
CA GLY A 119 -15.80 2.40 -8.83
C GLY A 119 -15.91 2.82 -7.37
N LYS A 120 -16.54 1.98 -6.56
CA LYS A 120 -16.69 2.21 -5.13
C LYS A 120 -15.46 1.66 -4.38
N PHE A 121 -14.78 2.51 -3.64
CA PHE A 121 -13.68 2.06 -2.80
C PHE A 121 -14.18 1.35 -1.53
N ASP A 122 -13.55 0.25 -1.16
CA ASP A 122 -13.75 -0.44 0.10
C ASP A 122 -12.44 -1.14 0.48
N SER A 123 -11.87 -0.81 1.64
CA SER A 123 -10.62 -1.41 2.10
C SER A 123 -10.71 -2.93 2.34
N ASP A 124 -11.92 -3.48 2.47
CA ASP A 124 -12.12 -4.92 2.49
C ASP A 124 -12.15 -5.50 1.06
N MET A 125 -11.08 -6.16 0.66
CA MET A 125 -10.95 -6.84 -0.62
C MET A 125 -12.08 -7.85 -0.91
N LYS A 126 -12.79 -8.32 0.12
CA LYS A 126 -13.92 -9.26 0.03
C LYS A 126 -15.28 -8.58 0.15
N ALA A 127 -15.35 -7.26 0.11
CA ALA A 127 -16.62 -6.54 0.15
C ALA A 127 -17.57 -6.85 -1.03
N GLY A 128 -17.05 -7.47 -2.09
CA GLY A 128 -17.85 -7.84 -3.27
C GLY A 128 -18.22 -6.67 -4.18
N VAL A 129 -17.50 -5.56 -4.06
CA VAL A 129 -17.66 -4.37 -4.89
C VAL A 129 -16.69 -4.38 -6.07
N GLU A 130 -17.15 -3.93 -7.24
CA GLU A 130 -16.27 -3.74 -8.40
C GLU A 130 -15.56 -2.41 -8.27
N SER A 131 -14.24 -2.43 -8.38
CA SER A 131 -13.41 -1.24 -8.24
C SER A 131 -12.03 -1.43 -8.86
N ARG A 132 -11.37 -0.30 -9.15
CA ARG A 132 -9.94 -0.26 -9.46
C ARG A 132 -9.26 0.70 -8.49
N TRP A 133 -8.07 0.32 -8.05
CA TRP A 133 -7.25 1.10 -7.15
C TRP A 133 -5.89 1.33 -7.78
N ASP A 134 -5.36 2.51 -7.63
CA ASP A 134 -3.96 2.85 -7.83
C ASP A 134 -3.20 2.47 -6.56
N VAL A 135 -2.20 1.61 -6.66
CA VAL A 135 -1.53 1.01 -5.50
C VAL A 135 -0.02 1.20 -5.58
N TRP A 136 0.52 1.87 -4.55
CA TRP A 136 1.95 2.04 -4.35
C TRP A 136 2.44 1.00 -3.36
N GLU A 137 3.35 0.12 -3.77
CA GLU A 137 3.85 -0.97 -2.94
C GLU A 137 5.36 -0.83 -2.74
N TRP A 138 5.78 -0.53 -1.52
CA TRP A 138 7.17 -0.54 -1.11
C TRP A 138 7.51 -1.88 -0.45
N CYS A 139 8.67 -2.46 -0.83
CA CYS A 139 9.17 -3.74 -0.36
C CYS A 139 10.61 -3.57 0.13
N ALA A 140 10.94 -4.10 1.33
CA ALA A 140 12.23 -3.92 1.96
C ALA A 140 13.41 -4.51 1.16
N ALA A 141 13.20 -5.65 0.48
CA ALA A 141 14.23 -6.30 -0.32
C ALA A 141 14.14 -5.93 -1.81
N ARG A 142 12.94 -5.98 -2.41
CA ARG A 142 12.79 -5.86 -3.87
C ARG A 142 12.88 -4.43 -4.37
N THR A 143 12.21 -3.48 -3.72
CA THR A 143 12.08 -2.12 -4.22
C THR A 143 12.94 -1.09 -3.50
N ASN A 144 13.14 -1.24 -2.19
CA ASN A 144 13.90 -0.29 -1.40
C ASN A 144 15.32 -0.01 -1.93
N PRO A 145 16.08 -1.00 -2.46
CA PRO A 145 17.40 -0.72 -3.04
C PRO A 145 17.37 0.18 -4.26
N SER A 146 16.27 0.22 -5.02
CA SER A 146 16.13 1.07 -6.21
C SER A 146 15.72 2.52 -5.89
N GLY A 147 15.13 2.77 -4.70
CA GLY A 147 14.56 4.07 -4.35
C GLY A 147 13.18 4.34 -4.97
N PHE A 148 12.49 3.30 -5.43
CA PHE A 148 11.15 3.36 -6.01
C PHE A 148 10.21 2.38 -5.31
N ALA A 149 8.91 2.49 -5.58
CA ALA A 149 7.89 1.51 -5.25
C ALA A 149 7.49 0.71 -6.51
N ILE A 150 6.75 -0.38 -6.33
CA ILE A 150 5.96 -0.96 -7.41
C ILE A 150 4.73 -0.06 -7.55
N ASP A 151 4.53 0.47 -8.74
CA ASP A 151 3.30 1.12 -9.14
C ASP A 151 2.43 0.11 -9.86
N ARG A 152 1.19 -0.05 -9.42
CA ARG A 152 0.29 -1.08 -9.96
C ARG A 152 -1.17 -0.75 -9.77
N THR A 153 -2.00 -1.38 -10.58
CA THR A 153 -3.45 -1.34 -10.43
C THR A 153 -3.95 -2.60 -9.72
N HIS A 154 -4.75 -2.44 -8.66
CA HIS A 154 -5.61 -3.51 -8.15
C HIS A 154 -6.99 -3.41 -8.81
N ALA A 155 -7.46 -4.49 -9.42
CA ALA A 155 -8.79 -4.52 -10.03
C ALA A 155 -9.62 -5.66 -9.44
N TYR A 156 -10.85 -5.31 -9.02
CA TYR A 156 -11.85 -6.21 -8.49
C TYR A 156 -13.04 -6.23 -9.45
N THR A 157 -13.32 -7.39 -10.06
CA THR A 157 -14.39 -7.53 -11.07
C THR A 157 -15.27 -8.74 -10.80
N LYS A 158 -16.57 -8.65 -11.06
CA LYS A 158 -17.49 -9.78 -10.99
C LYS A 158 -17.35 -10.68 -12.22
N ALA A 159 -17.11 -10.07 -13.37
CA ALA A 159 -16.80 -10.81 -14.59
C ALA A 159 -15.34 -11.32 -14.55
N LYS A 160 -15.12 -12.56 -15.05
CA LYS A 160 -13.75 -13.10 -15.20
C LYS A 160 -13.00 -12.24 -16.21
N PRO A 161 -11.81 -11.71 -15.84
CA PRO A 161 -10.96 -10.98 -16.78
C PRO A 161 -10.51 -11.85 -17.97
N PRO A 162 -10.10 -11.24 -19.09
CA PRO A 162 -9.48 -11.97 -20.21
C PRO A 162 -8.34 -12.88 -19.74
N GLU A 163 -8.10 -13.98 -20.46
CA GLU A 163 -7.12 -15.00 -20.07
C GLU A 163 -5.68 -14.45 -19.96
N ALA A 164 -5.36 -13.43 -20.75
CA ALA A 164 -4.07 -12.74 -20.68
C ALA A 164 -3.84 -11.98 -19.35
N VAL A 165 -4.91 -11.68 -18.59
CA VAL A 165 -4.83 -11.00 -17.30
C VAL A 165 -4.77 -12.04 -16.18
N LYS A 166 -3.62 -12.16 -15.53
CA LYS A 166 -3.50 -13.02 -14.34
C LYS A 166 -4.47 -12.53 -13.26
N SER A 167 -5.40 -13.39 -12.88
CA SER A 167 -6.39 -13.07 -11.87
C SER A 167 -6.62 -14.24 -10.91
N LYS A 168 -6.92 -13.90 -9.65
CA LYS A 168 -7.31 -14.87 -8.61
C LYS A 168 -8.82 -14.77 -8.40
N LYS A 169 -9.51 -15.90 -8.51
CA LYS A 169 -10.93 -15.99 -8.13
C LYS A 169 -11.03 -16.02 -6.61
N MET A 170 -11.88 -15.19 -6.04
CA MET A 170 -12.16 -15.12 -4.61
C MET A 170 -13.65 -15.24 -4.36
N THR A 171 -14.03 -15.64 -3.15
CA THR A 171 -15.41 -15.56 -2.66
C THR A 171 -15.55 -14.30 -1.81
N ASP A 172 -16.53 -13.46 -2.12
CA ASP A 172 -16.82 -12.28 -1.33
C ASP A 172 -17.58 -12.64 -0.03
N ARG A 173 -17.80 -11.64 0.84
CA ARG A 173 -18.50 -11.85 2.13
C ARG A 173 -19.96 -12.27 1.97
N ASN A 174 -20.58 -12.00 0.81
CA ASN A 174 -21.96 -12.38 0.48
C ASN A 174 -22.03 -13.71 -0.28
N GLN A 175 -20.96 -14.52 -0.29
CA GLN A 175 -20.84 -15.78 -1.02
C GLN A 175 -20.90 -15.62 -2.56
N GLY A 176 -20.73 -14.40 -3.07
CA GLY A 176 -20.58 -14.11 -4.48
C GLY A 176 -19.17 -14.38 -4.98
N GLN A 177 -19.00 -14.38 -6.31
CA GLN A 177 -17.70 -14.47 -6.95
C GLN A 177 -17.15 -13.09 -7.27
N ILE A 178 -15.86 -12.90 -6.98
CA ILE A 178 -15.10 -11.73 -7.43
C ILE A 178 -13.74 -12.19 -7.94
N TYR A 179 -13.21 -11.52 -8.95
CA TYR A 179 -11.88 -11.76 -9.50
C TYR A 179 -10.98 -10.59 -9.11
N PHE A 180 -9.84 -10.91 -8.56
CA PHE A 180 -8.79 -9.97 -8.21
C PHE A 180 -7.63 -10.10 -9.18
N SER A 181 -7.18 -8.98 -9.74
CA SER A 181 -5.96 -8.87 -10.54
C SER A 181 -5.13 -7.68 -10.07
N HIS A 182 -3.80 -7.77 -10.21
CA HIS A 182 -2.87 -6.76 -9.73
C HIS A 182 -1.68 -6.58 -10.70
N PRO A 183 -1.95 -6.22 -11.97
CA PRO A 183 -0.87 -5.95 -12.92
C PRO A 183 0.01 -4.80 -12.42
N VAL A 184 1.30 -4.87 -12.73
CA VAL A 184 2.21 -3.72 -12.63
C VAL A 184 1.88 -2.78 -13.79
N ASP A 185 1.98 -1.48 -13.57
CA ASP A 185 1.69 -0.47 -14.56
C ASP A 185 2.67 -0.52 -15.75
N GLU A 186 2.32 0.15 -16.85
CA GLU A 186 3.08 0.07 -18.09
C GLU A 186 4.51 0.62 -17.92
N GLY A 187 5.48 -0.12 -18.45
CA GLY A 187 6.87 0.32 -18.46
C GLY A 187 7.86 -0.72 -17.94
N THR A 188 8.96 -0.24 -17.41
CA THR A 188 10.02 -1.06 -16.80
C THR A 188 9.89 -0.99 -15.28
N PRO A 189 9.73 -2.10 -14.56
CA PRO A 189 9.67 -2.10 -13.11
C PRO A 189 11.04 -1.73 -12.49
N CYS A 190 11.05 -1.32 -11.22
CA CYS A 190 12.25 -0.85 -10.52
C CYS A 190 13.19 -1.96 -10.03
N PHE A 191 12.86 -3.22 -10.27
CA PHE A 191 13.69 -4.39 -9.99
C PHE A 191 13.47 -5.48 -11.03
N LYS A 192 14.41 -6.41 -11.09
CA LYS A 192 14.28 -7.64 -11.89
C LYS A 192 14.68 -8.86 -11.08
N LYS A 193 14.03 -9.99 -11.36
CA LYS A 193 14.45 -11.30 -10.87
C LYS A 193 15.66 -11.77 -11.68
N ILE A 194 16.64 -12.39 -11.00
CA ILE A 194 17.80 -13.00 -11.64
C ILE A 194 17.76 -14.53 -11.48
N GLU A 195 18.46 -15.21 -12.34
CA GLU A 195 18.72 -16.65 -12.20
C GLU A 195 19.77 -16.91 -11.12
N ALA A 196 19.74 -18.14 -10.56
CA ALA A 196 20.73 -18.55 -9.58
C ALA A 196 22.13 -18.58 -10.23
N PRO A 197 23.17 -18.05 -9.55
CA PRO A 197 24.53 -18.11 -10.07
C PRO A 197 25.01 -19.57 -10.20
N GLU A 198 25.70 -19.89 -11.31
CA GLU A 198 26.24 -21.24 -11.55
C GLU A 198 27.43 -21.58 -10.62
N LYS A 199 28.16 -20.56 -10.19
CA LYS A 199 29.38 -20.75 -9.38
C LYS A 199 29.22 -20.10 -8.02
N LYS A 200 29.79 -20.73 -6.99
CA LYS A 200 29.82 -20.17 -5.66
C LYS A 200 30.54 -18.83 -5.62
N GLY A 201 29.83 -17.83 -5.12
CA GLY A 201 30.33 -16.53 -4.70
C GLY A 201 30.09 -16.33 -3.20
N ALA A 202 29.22 -15.40 -2.83
CA ALA A 202 28.74 -15.25 -1.46
C ALA A 202 27.84 -16.44 -1.04
N ASP A 203 27.72 -16.70 0.25
CA ASP A 203 26.85 -17.78 0.75
C ASP A 203 25.36 -17.51 0.50
N VAL A 204 24.98 -16.24 0.42
CA VAL A 204 23.62 -15.76 0.10
C VAL A 204 23.71 -14.71 -1.00
N VAL A 205 22.84 -14.84 -2.01
CA VAL A 205 22.74 -13.91 -3.15
C VAL A 205 21.27 -13.48 -3.28
N PRO A 206 20.99 -12.16 -3.39
CA PRO A 206 19.62 -11.69 -3.63
C PRO A 206 19.02 -12.29 -4.90
N GLN A 207 17.76 -12.70 -4.86
CA GLN A 207 17.03 -13.18 -6.04
C GLN A 207 16.56 -12.02 -6.94
N TYR A 208 16.47 -10.82 -6.38
CA TYR A 208 16.02 -9.61 -7.06
C TYR A 208 17.10 -8.53 -6.99
N VAL A 209 17.31 -7.85 -8.08
CA VAL A 209 18.30 -6.78 -8.18
C VAL A 209 17.64 -5.49 -8.69
N PRO A 210 18.12 -4.31 -8.26
CA PRO A 210 17.61 -3.04 -8.75
C PRO A 210 17.79 -2.89 -10.25
N GLN A 211 16.85 -2.19 -10.89
CA GLN A 211 16.99 -1.65 -12.24
C GLN A 211 16.33 -0.29 -12.33
N THR A 212 16.70 0.50 -13.33
CA THR A 212 16.10 1.82 -13.56
C THR A 212 14.69 1.64 -14.09
N PRO A 213 13.65 2.13 -13.40
CA PRO A 213 12.29 2.05 -13.89
C PRO A 213 12.04 3.05 -15.02
N ALA A 214 10.99 2.80 -15.82
CA ALA A 214 10.56 3.69 -16.89
C ALA A 214 9.05 3.56 -17.15
N GLY A 215 8.44 4.57 -17.77
CA GLY A 215 7.00 4.62 -18.03
C GLY A 215 6.21 4.88 -16.74
N SER A 216 4.93 4.52 -16.71
CA SER A 216 4.05 4.64 -15.54
C SER A 216 4.63 3.92 -14.32
N ALA A 217 5.24 2.75 -14.51
CA ALA A 217 5.92 2.00 -13.44
C ALA A 217 7.07 2.76 -12.72
N ALA A 218 7.44 3.96 -13.18
CA ALA A 218 8.48 4.82 -12.58
C ALA A 218 7.91 6.01 -11.79
N ASP A 219 6.59 6.15 -11.67
CA ASP A 219 5.98 7.36 -11.13
C ASP A 219 6.16 7.49 -9.62
N VAL A 220 6.26 6.38 -8.89
CA VAL A 220 6.35 6.38 -7.43
C VAL A 220 7.78 6.15 -6.95
N GLN A 221 8.40 7.20 -6.41
CA GLN A 221 9.62 7.08 -5.62
C GLN A 221 9.27 6.65 -4.19
N ALA A 222 10.07 5.74 -3.61
CA ALA A 222 9.89 5.35 -2.22
C ALA A 222 11.20 4.89 -1.59
N LYS A 223 11.35 5.19 -0.31
CA LYS A 223 12.48 4.73 0.50
C LYS A 223 12.03 4.43 1.91
N GLY A 224 12.54 3.33 2.47
CA GLY A 224 12.28 2.93 3.84
C GLY A 224 13.56 2.70 4.61
N GLU A 225 13.54 3.04 5.89
CA GLU A 225 14.57 2.74 6.87
C GLU A 225 13.94 2.07 8.09
N TRP A 226 14.56 0.97 8.54
CA TRP A 226 14.20 0.33 9.79
C TRP A 226 15.18 0.77 10.88
N ALA A 227 14.66 1.34 11.93
CA ALA A 227 15.45 1.77 13.08
C ALA A 227 14.63 1.64 14.38
N ASN A 228 15.26 1.15 15.43
CA ASN A 228 14.66 1.08 16.78
C ASN A 228 13.32 0.36 16.83
N GLY A 229 13.16 -0.77 16.10
CA GLY A 229 11.93 -1.56 16.09
C GLY A 229 10.79 -0.92 15.30
N LYS A 230 11.10 -0.09 14.31
CA LYS A 230 10.10 0.59 13.48
C LYS A 230 10.58 0.71 12.05
N TRP A 231 9.66 0.59 11.12
CA TRP A 231 9.82 1.06 9.75
C TRP A 231 9.35 2.51 9.63
N THR A 232 10.14 3.29 8.90
CA THR A 232 9.79 4.62 8.39
C THR A 232 9.89 4.54 6.89
N VAL A 233 8.80 4.79 6.17
CA VAL A 233 8.74 4.70 4.71
C VAL A 233 8.16 5.98 4.14
N GLU A 234 8.87 6.58 3.19
CA GLU A 234 8.47 7.78 2.47
C GLU A 234 8.15 7.44 1.02
N PHE A 235 7.05 8.00 0.54
CA PHE A 235 6.61 7.92 -0.85
C PHE A 235 6.55 9.31 -1.45
N LYS A 236 6.82 9.42 -2.75
CA LYS A 236 6.65 10.65 -3.53
C LYS A 236 6.15 10.32 -4.93
N ARG A 237 5.13 11.06 -5.38
CA ARG A 237 4.62 11.02 -6.75
C ARG A 237 4.10 12.40 -7.16
N LYS A 238 4.01 12.67 -8.45
CA LYS A 238 3.27 13.83 -8.97
C LYS A 238 1.80 13.76 -8.55
N LEU A 239 1.19 14.92 -8.27
CA LEU A 239 -0.26 15.00 -8.01
C LEU A 239 -1.08 14.51 -9.22
N ASN A 240 -0.57 14.73 -10.42
CA ASN A 240 -1.12 14.21 -11.67
C ASN A 240 0.02 13.78 -12.58
N THR A 241 0.14 12.48 -12.85
CA THR A 241 1.14 11.88 -13.73
C THR A 241 0.76 12.00 -15.21
N GLY A 242 -0.55 12.07 -15.49
CA GLY A 242 -1.12 11.99 -16.82
C GLY A 242 -1.38 10.55 -17.29
N HIS A 243 -0.99 9.54 -16.51
CA HIS A 243 -1.28 8.14 -16.78
C HIS A 243 -2.69 7.76 -16.31
N LYS A 244 -3.35 6.83 -17.03
CA LYS A 244 -4.75 6.45 -16.76
C LYS A 244 -4.90 5.42 -15.64
N ASP A 245 -3.83 4.75 -15.31
CA ASP A 245 -3.69 3.78 -14.23
C ASP A 245 -3.46 4.47 -12.87
N ASP A 246 -3.23 5.79 -12.88
CA ASP A 246 -2.95 6.61 -11.71
C ASP A 246 -4.13 7.45 -11.24
N THR A 247 -4.28 7.54 -9.93
CA THR A 247 -5.22 8.48 -9.29
C THR A 247 -4.66 9.89 -9.33
N ALA A 248 -5.39 10.81 -9.96
CA ALA A 248 -5.06 12.23 -9.93
C ALA A 248 -5.57 12.88 -8.63
N PHE A 249 -4.65 13.50 -7.91
CA PHE A 249 -4.93 14.27 -6.70
C PHE A 249 -5.11 15.76 -7.06
N ALA A 250 -6.08 16.43 -6.44
CA ALA A 250 -6.32 17.84 -6.67
C ALA A 250 -6.85 18.52 -5.40
N SER A 251 -6.52 19.81 -5.21
CA SER A 251 -7.10 20.61 -4.13
C SER A 251 -8.62 20.62 -4.24
N GLY A 252 -9.30 20.49 -3.11
CA GLY A 252 -10.76 20.43 -3.02
C GLY A 252 -11.37 19.06 -3.39
N LYS A 253 -10.60 18.10 -3.90
CA LYS A 253 -11.05 16.73 -4.18
C LYS A 253 -10.58 15.80 -3.07
N ALA A 254 -11.51 15.09 -2.44
CA ALA A 254 -11.20 14.02 -1.51
C ALA A 254 -10.99 12.70 -2.26
N VAL A 255 -9.99 11.90 -1.85
CA VAL A 255 -9.70 10.57 -2.41
C VAL A 255 -9.73 9.54 -1.30
N GLU A 256 -10.56 8.51 -1.43
CA GLU A 256 -10.57 7.39 -0.49
C GLU A 256 -9.33 6.53 -0.70
N PHE A 257 -8.76 6.04 0.42
CA PHE A 257 -7.58 5.18 0.38
C PHE A 257 -7.53 4.26 1.59
N ALA A 258 -6.65 3.27 1.54
CA ALA A 258 -6.30 2.43 2.66
C ALA A 258 -4.80 2.11 2.64
N VAL A 259 -4.26 1.72 3.79
CA VAL A 259 -2.87 1.30 3.94
C VAL A 259 -2.82 -0.11 4.47
N ALA A 260 -1.96 -0.94 3.90
CA ALA A 260 -1.65 -2.28 4.41
C ALA A 260 -0.18 -2.36 4.81
N ALA A 261 0.10 -3.09 5.89
CA ALA A 261 1.46 -3.43 6.32
C ALA A 261 1.58 -4.95 6.47
N PHE A 262 2.74 -5.46 6.11
CA PHE A 262 3.04 -6.88 6.02
C PHE A 262 4.34 -7.16 6.77
N ASP A 263 4.29 -8.07 7.71
CA ASP A 263 5.43 -8.57 8.47
C ASP A 263 5.72 -9.98 7.97
N LYS A 264 6.89 -10.20 7.38
CA LYS A 264 7.31 -11.50 6.79
C LYS A 264 6.20 -12.12 5.93
N CYS A 265 5.75 -11.44 4.91
CA CYS A 265 4.61 -11.90 4.13
C CYS A 265 4.90 -13.16 3.33
N GLU A 266 4.71 -14.31 3.96
CA GLU A 266 4.84 -15.61 3.31
C GLU A 266 3.60 -16.01 2.49
N LYS A 267 2.41 -15.60 2.91
CA LYS A 267 1.13 -16.09 2.34
C LYS A 267 0.12 -15.00 2.03
N GLY A 268 0.53 -13.74 2.02
CA GLY A 268 -0.37 -12.61 1.79
C GLY A 268 -1.18 -12.19 3.02
N ASP A 269 -0.82 -12.69 4.21
CA ASP A 269 -1.41 -12.24 5.47
C ASP A 269 -0.94 -10.82 5.77
N HIS A 270 -1.88 -9.92 5.95
CA HIS A 270 -1.58 -8.51 6.18
C HIS A 270 -2.65 -7.88 7.05
N VAL A 271 -2.27 -6.78 7.66
CA VAL A 271 -3.17 -5.90 8.39
C VAL A 271 -3.46 -4.68 7.54
N VAL A 272 -4.70 -4.22 7.53
CA VAL A 272 -5.15 -3.12 6.68
C VAL A 272 -5.94 -2.10 7.51
N THR A 273 -5.81 -0.82 7.18
CA THR A 273 -6.66 0.23 7.77
C THR A 273 -8.08 0.11 7.25
N LYS A 274 -9.04 0.63 8.01
CA LYS A 274 -10.34 1.01 7.43
C LYS A 274 -10.13 2.07 6.36
N THR A 275 -11.15 2.29 5.53
CA THR A 275 -11.14 3.38 4.55
C THR A 275 -10.82 4.71 5.21
N LEU A 276 -9.82 5.39 4.68
CA LEU A 276 -9.35 6.73 5.04
C LEU A 276 -9.64 7.69 3.88
N VAL A 277 -9.53 8.98 4.12
CA VAL A 277 -9.72 10.01 3.10
C VAL A 277 -8.49 10.92 3.03
N LEU A 278 -7.90 11.04 1.85
CA LEU A 278 -6.83 12.02 1.56
C LEU A 278 -7.44 13.32 1.02
N LYS A 279 -6.98 14.44 1.55
CA LYS A 279 -7.31 15.80 1.07
C LYS A 279 -6.04 16.60 0.81
N ILE A 280 -6.02 17.32 -0.30
CA ILE A 280 -4.96 18.26 -0.65
C ILE A 280 -5.42 19.67 -0.22
N GLN A 281 -4.59 20.38 0.56
CA GLN A 281 -4.86 21.77 0.96
C GLN A 281 -4.77 22.75 -0.21
#